data_f9bc54ff3a7d987e449fc8c8d1f21844
#
_entry.id   f9bc54ff3a7d987e449fc8c8d1f21844
#
_cell.length_a   1.000
_cell.length_b   1.000
_cell.length_c   1.000
_cell.angle_alpha   90.00
_cell.angle_beta   90.00
_cell.angle_gamma   90.00
#
_symmetry.space_group_name_H-M   'P 1'
#
loop_
_entity.id
_entity.type
_entity.pdbx_description
1 polymer ?
#
loop_
_entity_poly.entity_id
_entity_poly.type
_entity_poly.pdbx_seq_one_letter_code
_entity_poly.pdbx_strand_id
1 'polypeptide(L)'
;MNRGIEMANSDRRGSVRIKKRIMLRVNSRPGILLDLSQAGMRISTSMVPVSRSVRIQFQAGGTEFDLDGYILWINKKYAVQNLKEMGILIQNRPEPYSRYLEQVMN
;
A
#
# COMPACT_ATOMS: atom_id res chain seq x y z
N MET A 1 1.91 22.37 18.95
CA MET A 1 2.11 22.24 18.08
C MET A 1 2.33 21.92 17.61
N ASN A 2 2.19 21.61 18.05
CA ASN A 2 2.38 21.25 17.12
C ASN A 2 2.45 20.92 16.87
N ARG A 3 2.11 20.98 17.33
CA ARG A 3 2.16 20.64 16.68
C ARG A 3 2.58 20.26 16.37
N GLY A 4 2.62 20.13 16.92
CA GLY A 4 2.94 19.71 16.22
C GLY A 4 3.20 19.09 16.10
N ILE A 5 2.89 18.94 16.59
CA ILE A 5 3.05 18.43 16.10
C ILE A 5 3.22 17.84 15.84
N GLU A 6 3.01 17.59 16.12
CA GLU A 6 3.13 17.05 15.39
C GLU A 6 3.23 16.76 14.74
N MET A 7 2.90 16.79 15.10
CA MET A 7 3.02 16.45 14.18
C MET A 7 3.48 16.07 13.76
N ALA A 8 3.47 15.86 14.20
CA ALA A 8 3.95 15.41 13.52
C ALA A 8 4.51 14.89 13.27
N ASN A 9 4.45 14.53 13.63
CA ASN A 9 5.00 14.03 13.11
C ASN A 9 5.15 13.42 12.48
N SER A 10 4.80 13.20 12.66
CA SER A 10 4.97 12.70 11.90
C SER A 10 5.17 12.65 11.09
N ASP A 11 5.27 12.49 11.20
CA ASP A 11 5.56 12.40 10.35
C ASP A 11 5.92 12.67 9.67
N ARG A 12 6.09 12.72 10.19
CA ARG A 12 6.53 12.91 9.43
C ARG A 12 7.04 12.36 8.58
N ARG A 13 7.38 11.72 8.78
CA ARG A 13 7.56 11.11 7.84
C ARG A 13 6.73 11.27 6.94
N GLY A 14 6.44 11.99 7.03
CA GLY A 14 5.78 12.65 6.11
C GLY A 14 4.64 12.05 5.39
N SER A 15 4.38 10.87 5.49
CA SER A 15 3.32 10.27 4.68
C SER A 15 2.09 10.07 5.50
N VAL A 16 1.02 10.71 5.08
CA VAL A 16 -0.29 10.41 5.61
C VAL A 16 -0.71 9.06 5.04
N ARG A 17 -1.12 8.15 5.90
CA ARG A 17 -1.60 6.85 5.48
C ARG A 17 -3.11 6.81 5.55
N ILE A 18 -3.72 6.30 4.49
CA ILE A 18 -5.15 6.20 4.37
C ILE A 18 -5.54 4.74 4.47
N LYS A 19 -6.42 4.42 5.40
CA LYS A 19 -6.90 3.05 5.57
C LYS A 19 -7.98 2.76 4.55
N LYS A 20 -7.74 1.76 3.73
CA LYS A 20 -8.67 1.31 2.71
C LYS A 20 -8.64 -0.20 2.67
N ARG A 21 -9.82 -0.79 2.56
CA ARG A 21 -9.93 -2.24 2.39
C ARG A 21 -10.37 -2.49 0.96
N ILE A 22 -9.40 -2.73 0.11
CA ILE A 22 -9.64 -2.94 -1.31
C ILE A 22 -9.02 -4.28 -1.70
N MET A 23 -9.81 -5.10 -2.39
CA MET A 23 -9.30 -6.34 -2.94
C MET A 23 -8.34 -6.02 -4.06
N LEU A 24 -7.19 -6.71 -4.07
CA LEU A 24 -6.20 -6.52 -5.11
C LEU A 24 -5.53 -7.83 -5.46
N ARG A 25 -4.65 -7.77 -6.45
CA ARG A 25 -3.83 -8.92 -6.82
C ARG A 25 -2.36 -8.53 -6.75
N VAL A 26 -1.58 -9.42 -6.15
CA VAL A 26 -0.12 -9.31 -6.11
C VAL A 26 0.41 -10.45 -6.97
N ASN A 27 1.02 -10.12 -8.11
CA ASN A 27 1.47 -11.12 -9.08
C ASN A 27 0.34 -12.08 -9.43
N SER A 28 -0.86 -11.54 -9.67
CA SER A 28 -2.07 -12.28 -10.05
C SER A 28 -2.67 -13.12 -8.92
N ARG A 29 -2.18 -13.00 -7.70
CA ARG A 29 -2.73 -13.72 -6.54
C ARG A 29 -3.48 -12.77 -5.64
N PRO A 30 -4.58 -13.24 -5.01
CA PRO A 30 -5.42 -12.36 -4.20
C PRO A 30 -4.68 -11.75 -3.02
N GLY A 31 -5.04 -10.54 -2.69
CA GLY A 31 -4.57 -9.84 -1.51
C GLY A 31 -5.55 -8.76 -1.14
N ILE A 32 -5.29 -8.10 -0.02
CA ILE A 32 -6.12 -7.03 0.48
C ILE A 32 -5.24 -5.83 0.79
N LEU A 33 -5.61 -4.70 0.21
CA LEU A 33 -4.96 -3.43 0.55
C LEU A 33 -5.45 -3.00 1.93
N LEU A 34 -4.53 -2.73 2.83
CA LEU A 34 -4.85 -2.30 4.19
C LEU A 34 -4.76 -0.80 4.34
N ASP A 35 -3.69 -0.20 3.81
CA ASP A 35 -3.56 1.25 3.79
C ASP A 35 -2.61 1.64 2.66
N LEU A 36 -2.65 2.91 2.30
CA LEU A 36 -1.81 3.44 1.24
C LEU A 36 -1.35 4.84 1.59
N SER A 37 -0.23 5.23 0.96
CA SER A 37 0.35 6.55 1.08
C SER A 37 1.02 6.88 -0.25
N GLN A 38 1.62 8.06 -0.34
CA GLN A 38 2.33 8.42 -1.56
C GLN A 38 3.49 7.49 -1.86
N ALA A 39 4.18 7.04 -0.82
CA ALA A 39 5.38 6.22 -1.01
C ALA A 39 5.06 4.76 -1.25
N GLY A 40 3.98 4.26 -0.68
CA GLY A 40 3.72 2.84 -0.78
C GLY A 40 2.40 2.42 -0.16
N MET A 41 2.30 1.12 0.09
CA MET A 41 1.08 0.56 0.62
C MET A 41 1.39 -0.63 1.52
N ARG A 42 0.43 -0.97 2.37
CA ARG A 42 0.51 -2.15 3.20
C ARG A 42 -0.56 -3.12 2.73
N ILE A 43 -0.15 -4.35 2.51
CA ILE A 43 -0.99 -5.38 1.89
C ILE A 43 -0.99 -6.62 2.76
N SER A 44 -2.13 -7.29 2.84
CA SER A 44 -2.26 -8.60 3.47
C SER A 44 -2.47 -9.65 2.38
N THR A 45 -1.73 -10.75 2.47
CA THR A 45 -1.83 -11.82 1.49
C THR A 45 -1.52 -13.16 2.15
N SER A 46 -2.07 -14.24 1.60
CA SER A 46 -1.78 -15.58 2.09
C SER A 46 -0.51 -16.16 1.49
N MET A 47 -0.06 -15.63 0.36
CA MET A 47 1.12 -16.14 -0.32
C MET A 47 2.14 -15.04 -0.52
N VAL A 48 3.31 -15.21 0.09
CA VAL A 48 4.39 -14.26 -0.08
C VAL A 48 5.07 -14.54 -1.43
N PRO A 49 5.25 -13.52 -2.26
CA PRO A 49 5.95 -13.69 -3.53
C PRO A 49 7.40 -14.13 -3.33
N VAL A 50 7.92 -14.85 -4.30
CA VAL A 50 9.31 -15.31 -4.26
C VAL A 50 10.28 -14.16 -4.45
N SER A 51 9.93 -13.23 -5.34
CA SER A 51 10.75 -12.05 -5.64
C SER A 51 10.23 -10.84 -4.88
N ARG A 52 11.14 -9.93 -4.53
CA ARG A 52 10.73 -8.67 -3.91
C ARG A 52 10.08 -7.72 -4.89
N SER A 53 10.36 -7.86 -6.18
CA SER A 53 9.69 -7.06 -7.21
C SER A 53 8.35 -7.69 -7.51
N VAL A 54 7.28 -6.91 -7.38
CA VAL A 54 5.93 -7.42 -7.54
C VAL A 54 5.10 -6.49 -8.38
N ARG A 55 4.03 -7.03 -8.93
CA ARG A 55 3.04 -6.27 -9.68
C ARG A 55 1.77 -6.23 -8.88
N ILE A 56 1.25 -5.02 -8.67
CA ILE A 56 0.06 -4.79 -7.86
C ILE A 56 -1.05 -4.31 -8.78
N GLN A 57 -2.18 -4.99 -8.77
CA GLN A 57 -3.32 -4.63 -9.61
C GLN A 57 -4.56 -4.52 -8.75
N PHE A 58 -5.28 -3.42 -8.88
CA PHE A 58 -6.53 -3.24 -8.18
C PHE A 58 -7.39 -2.19 -8.88
N GLN A 59 -8.64 -2.14 -8.48
CA GLN A 59 -9.60 -1.19 -9.02
C GLN A 59 -10.14 -0.34 -7.90
N ALA A 60 -10.15 0.97 -8.10
CA ALA A 60 -10.68 1.91 -7.11
C ALA A 60 -11.14 3.17 -7.83
N GLY A 61 -12.26 3.73 -7.38
CA GLY A 61 -12.79 4.95 -7.97
C GLY A 61 -13.10 4.83 -9.44
N GLY A 62 -13.44 3.64 -9.91
CA GLY A 62 -13.76 3.41 -11.31
C GLY A 62 -12.54 3.28 -12.22
N THR A 63 -11.34 3.26 -11.65
CA THR A 63 -10.10 3.17 -12.41
C THR A 63 -9.35 1.90 -12.04
N GLU A 64 -8.79 1.24 -13.04
CA GLU A 64 -7.90 0.11 -12.82
C GLU A 64 -6.47 0.59 -12.70
N PHE A 65 -5.79 0.10 -11.66
CA PHE A 65 -4.39 0.43 -11.42
C PHE A 65 -3.52 -0.80 -11.57
N ASP A 66 -2.36 -0.59 -12.17
CA ASP A 66 -1.36 -1.63 -12.41
C ASP A 66 -0.02 -1.01 -12.05
N LEU A 67 0.50 -1.39 -10.91
CA LEU A 67 1.65 -0.71 -10.31
C LEU A 67 2.81 -1.67 -10.12
N ASP A 68 4.01 -1.15 -10.26
CA ASP A 68 5.23 -1.87 -9.92
C ASP A 68 5.59 -1.56 -8.48
N GLY A 69 5.80 -2.60 -7.70
CA GLY A 69 6.12 -2.46 -6.29
C GLY A 69 7.36 -3.24 -5.91
N TYR A 70 7.92 -2.88 -4.77
CA TYR A 70 9.06 -3.56 -4.19
C TYR A 70 8.75 -3.85 -2.73
N ILE A 71 8.90 -5.10 -2.31
CA ILE A 71 8.61 -5.50 -0.94
C ILE A 71 9.73 -5.01 -0.03
N LEU A 72 9.39 -4.11 0.88
CA LEU A 72 10.34 -3.59 1.86
C LEU A 72 10.46 -4.50 3.08
N TRP A 73 9.31 -5.02 3.54
CA TRP A 73 9.29 -5.88 4.71
C TRP A 73 8.10 -6.82 4.64
N ILE A 74 8.23 -7.93 5.34
CA ILE A 74 7.17 -8.93 5.47
C ILE A 74 7.02 -9.23 6.96
N ASN A 75 5.80 -9.13 7.45
CA ASN A 75 5.48 -9.44 8.83
C ASN A 75 4.67 -10.73 8.88
N LYS A 76 5.28 -11.80 9.37
CA LYS A 76 4.63 -13.10 9.50
C LYS A 76 4.09 -13.33 10.90
N LYS A 77 4.37 -12.42 11.82
CA LYS A 77 4.10 -12.59 13.24
C LYS A 77 2.60 -12.60 13.55
N TYR A 78 1.84 -11.84 12.79
CA TYR A 78 0.42 -11.70 13.03
C TYR A 78 -0.40 -12.41 11.96
N ALA A 79 0.04 -13.61 11.63
CA ALA A 79 -0.66 -14.38 10.61
C ALA A 79 -1.99 -14.85 11.16
N VAL A 80 -3.05 -14.11 10.87
CA VAL A 80 -4.42 -14.53 11.13
C VAL A 80 -4.88 -15.27 9.89
N GLN A 81 -5.30 -16.52 10.04
CA GLN A 81 -5.77 -17.33 8.91
C GLN A 81 -4.72 -17.43 7.80
N ASN A 82 -3.44 -17.57 8.22
CA ASN A 82 -2.31 -17.66 7.29
C ASN A 82 -2.06 -16.41 6.47
N LEU A 83 -2.65 -15.28 6.86
CA LEU A 83 -2.38 -14.02 6.19
C LEU A 83 -1.10 -13.39 6.73
N LYS A 84 -0.33 -12.79 5.84
CA LYS A 84 0.90 -12.09 6.17
C LYS A 84 0.80 -10.68 5.66
N GLU A 85 1.40 -9.74 6.38
CA GLU A 85 1.41 -8.35 5.95
C GLU A 85 2.72 -8.01 5.28
N MET A 86 2.64 -7.19 4.25
CA MET A 86 3.81 -6.72 3.52
C MET A 86 3.75 -5.22 3.37
N GLY A 87 4.90 -4.57 3.51
CA GLY A 87 5.04 -3.18 3.16
C GLY A 87 5.63 -3.08 1.76
N ILE A 88 4.95 -2.36 0.88
CA ILE A 88 5.31 -2.27 -0.53
C ILE A 88 5.66 -0.83 -0.86
N LEU A 89 6.83 -0.63 -1.45
CA LEU A 89 7.23 0.65 -2.03
C LEU A 89 6.71 0.68 -3.48
N ILE A 90 6.01 1.75 -3.84
CA ILE A 90 5.54 1.91 -5.21
C ILE A 90 6.67 2.56 -6.01
N GLN A 91 7.17 1.87 -7.01
CA GLN A 91 8.35 2.32 -7.74
C GLN A 91 8.02 3.29 -8.85
N ASN A 92 7.00 2.98 -9.63
CA ASN A 92 6.56 3.87 -10.70
C ASN A 92 5.16 4.33 -10.37
N ARG A 93 5.03 5.61 -10.01
CA ARG A 93 3.72 6.15 -9.67
C ARG A 93 3.13 6.77 -10.94
N PRO A 94 2.31 6.00 -11.67
CA PRO A 94 1.65 6.57 -12.84
C PRO A 94 0.71 7.68 -12.43
N GLU A 95 0.49 8.60 -13.34
CA GLU A 95 -0.32 9.78 -13.03
C GLU A 95 -1.71 9.44 -12.51
N PRO A 96 -2.42 8.44 -13.06
CA PRO A 96 -3.73 8.09 -12.50
C PRO A 96 -3.67 7.71 -11.03
N TYR A 97 -2.61 7.00 -10.62
CA TYR A 97 -2.45 6.62 -9.22
C TYR A 97 -2.17 7.84 -8.34
N SER A 98 -1.30 8.74 -8.80
CA SER A 98 -1.01 9.97 -8.06
C SER A 98 -2.27 10.81 -7.90
N ARG A 99 -3.09 10.89 -8.94
CA ARG A 99 -4.35 11.61 -8.90
C ARG A 99 -5.33 10.97 -7.91
N TYR A 100 -5.39 9.65 -7.93
CA TYR A 100 -6.24 8.92 -6.99
C TYR A 100 -5.83 9.22 -5.55
N LEU A 101 -4.53 9.21 -5.27
CA LEU A 101 -4.03 9.52 -3.94
C LEU A 101 -4.45 10.91 -3.50
N GLU A 102 -4.34 11.90 -4.39
CA GLU A 102 -4.77 13.25 -4.07
C GLU A 102 -6.24 13.31 -3.71
N GLN A 103 -7.06 12.59 -4.44
CA GLN A 103 -8.50 12.56 -4.19
C GLN A 103 -8.84 11.97 -2.83
N VAL A 104 -8.20 10.86 -2.47
CA VAL A 104 -8.53 10.20 -1.21
C VAL A 104 -7.85 10.84 -0.01
N MET A 105 -6.81 11.63 -0.23
CA MET A 105 -6.12 12.34 0.85
C MET A 105 -6.73 13.72 1.13
N ASN A 106 -7.55 14.19 0.26
CA ASN A 106 -8.26 15.46 0.45
C ASN A 106 -9.70 15.19 0.93
#